data_fbbbd7444396075ffde832b96700e765
#
_entry.id   fbbbd7444396075ffde832b96700e765
#
_cell.length_a   1.000
_cell.length_b   1.000
_cell.length_c   1.000
_cell.angle_alpha   90.00
_cell.angle_beta   90.00
_cell.angle_gamma   90.00
#
_symmetry.space_group_name_H-M   'P 1'
#
loop_
_entity.id
_entity.type
_entity.pdbx_description
1 polymer ?
#
loop_
_entity_poly.entity_id
_entity_poly.type
_entity_poly.pdbx_seq_one_letter_code
_entity_poly.pdbx_strand_id
1 'polypeptide(L)'
;MSSIIYDDAPLEERIHRSLSDTFKHRAIETAQDVITGKRNALVAEVENWEEFRDHAAEIRDHVLANLDYYVKEFATNAQKNGAQVYFAPTDTDALDCILDIFEDLGATSCVKSKSMMTEEIGLNKFLEKHGISAIETDCAEHIIQTAGNAPSHIVVPALHFDRTSIRDLYRERKGYTGSDDPEEITRFLRTILRPEFMNASVGVTGCNFGVAETGSCTLVSNEGNARMASSIPETQIIVMGCERIVPDLRSLDVMMKLLVRSAVGAKISGSFSINTGCRRENEADGPKNVHIVMVNNGRTNILGSNFKPMLRCIRCGACMNSCPVYRHITGHGYGSIYPGPMGIVLTPLLVGYKETAKLPYACSLCGSCADVCPVKIPLPDLIAQHRRNIVSLGYVPPAEKAAFSAAAATFSNRTLYGIATTVAPSIMKALTGNTNQIDKSTTFIPVLNGWTASRNLDPMNKEKFRTWFAHHKQERNAAQRTKAAREISAAASRVHNAAEKNLNTYKADETSLPTSSTRKED
;
A
#
# COMPACT_ATOMS: atom_id res chain seq x y z
N MET A 1 -19.38 7.00 -16.04
CA MET A 1 -18.34 6.25 -15.29
C MET A 1 -17.60 7.20 -14.38
N SER A 2 -17.25 6.79 -13.19
CA SER A 2 -16.40 7.58 -12.30
C SER A 2 -15.02 7.79 -12.94
N SER A 3 -14.44 8.98 -12.78
CA SER A 3 -13.07 9.29 -13.21
C SER A 3 -12.00 8.39 -12.55
N ILE A 4 -12.36 7.76 -11.43
CA ILE A 4 -11.49 6.86 -10.66
C ILE A 4 -11.22 5.54 -11.39
N ILE A 5 -12.19 5.02 -12.15
CA ILE A 5 -12.02 3.80 -12.96
C ILE A 5 -11.73 4.22 -14.39
N TYR A 6 -10.54 3.91 -14.88
CA TYR A 6 -10.12 4.25 -16.25
C TYR A 6 -10.18 3.05 -17.22
N ASP A 7 -10.34 1.83 -16.70
CA ASP A 7 -10.44 0.61 -17.48
C ASP A 7 -11.59 -0.24 -16.93
N ASP A 8 -12.67 -0.38 -17.71
CA ASP A 8 -13.90 -1.08 -17.36
C ASP A 8 -13.91 -2.56 -17.74
N ALA A 9 -12.82 -3.04 -18.37
CA ALA A 9 -12.67 -4.46 -18.66
C ALA A 9 -12.74 -5.29 -17.36
N PRO A 10 -13.22 -6.54 -17.42
CA PRO A 10 -13.23 -7.43 -16.26
C PRO A 10 -11.85 -7.55 -15.60
N LEU A 11 -11.82 -7.65 -14.27
CA LEU A 11 -10.57 -7.72 -13.50
C LEU A 11 -9.64 -8.84 -14.01
N GLU A 12 -10.20 -9.99 -14.36
CA GLU A 12 -9.46 -11.15 -14.86
C GLU A 12 -8.75 -10.85 -16.19
N GLU A 13 -9.42 -10.12 -17.07
CA GLU A 13 -8.86 -9.70 -18.35
C GLU A 13 -7.73 -8.69 -18.16
N ARG A 14 -7.91 -7.69 -17.29
CA ARG A 14 -6.87 -6.72 -16.93
C ARG A 14 -5.65 -7.40 -16.34
N ILE A 15 -5.86 -8.36 -15.43
CA ILE A 15 -4.79 -9.17 -14.84
C ILE A 15 -4.06 -9.95 -15.94
N HIS A 16 -4.79 -10.58 -16.86
CA HIS A 16 -4.21 -11.36 -17.95
C HIS A 16 -3.33 -10.49 -18.85
N ARG A 17 -3.83 -9.32 -19.24
CA ARG A 17 -3.05 -8.32 -20.03
C ARG A 17 -1.78 -7.90 -19.29
N SER A 18 -1.88 -7.63 -18.01
CA SER A 18 -0.73 -7.23 -17.19
C SER A 18 0.30 -8.36 -17.06
N LEU A 19 -0.12 -9.60 -16.84
CA LEU A 19 0.78 -10.75 -16.71
C LEU A 19 1.49 -11.09 -18.03
N SER A 20 0.89 -10.80 -19.18
CA SER A 20 1.50 -11.03 -20.49
C SER A 20 2.54 -9.96 -20.88
N ASP A 21 2.52 -8.79 -20.25
CA ASP A 21 3.47 -7.71 -20.47
C ASP A 21 4.72 -7.89 -19.60
N THR A 22 5.63 -8.72 -20.08
CA THR A 22 6.88 -9.05 -19.37
C THR A 22 7.80 -7.85 -19.16
N PHE A 23 7.71 -6.84 -20.00
CA PHE A 23 8.49 -5.62 -19.87
C PHE A 23 8.03 -4.79 -18.67
N LYS A 24 6.73 -4.47 -18.60
CA LYS A 24 6.16 -3.74 -17.47
C LYS A 24 6.34 -4.49 -16.15
N HIS A 25 6.16 -5.81 -16.18
CA HIS A 25 6.38 -6.65 -15.00
C HIS A 25 7.80 -6.50 -14.44
N ARG A 26 8.82 -6.60 -15.31
CA ARG A 26 10.22 -6.46 -14.90
C ARG A 26 10.55 -5.04 -14.40
N ALA A 27 9.98 -4.01 -15.04
CA ALA A 27 10.18 -2.62 -14.61
C ALA A 27 9.64 -2.39 -13.19
N ILE A 28 8.43 -2.85 -12.92
CA ILE A 28 7.81 -2.76 -11.57
C ILE A 28 8.59 -3.56 -10.54
N GLU A 29 9.01 -4.78 -10.88
CA GLU A 29 9.80 -5.64 -9.99
C GLU A 29 11.11 -4.95 -9.56
N THR A 30 11.87 -4.46 -10.52
CA THR A 30 13.13 -3.76 -10.27
C THR A 30 12.92 -2.52 -9.39
N ALA A 31 11.89 -1.73 -9.70
CA ALA A 31 11.59 -0.52 -8.94
C ALA A 31 11.17 -0.82 -7.50
N GLN A 32 10.34 -1.84 -7.28
CA GLN A 32 9.97 -2.27 -5.93
C GLN A 32 11.19 -2.67 -5.12
N ASP A 33 12.11 -3.47 -5.69
CA ASP A 33 13.31 -3.93 -4.99
C ASP A 33 14.20 -2.76 -4.58
N VAL A 34 14.42 -1.81 -5.50
CA VAL A 34 15.23 -0.61 -5.24
C VAL A 34 14.59 0.28 -4.17
N ILE A 35 13.31 0.61 -4.30
CA ILE A 35 12.62 1.52 -3.39
C ILE A 35 12.48 0.87 -2.00
N THR A 36 12.11 -0.40 -1.94
CA THR A 36 11.98 -1.14 -0.67
C THR A 36 13.32 -1.27 0.02
N GLY A 37 14.39 -1.58 -0.71
CA GLY A 37 15.74 -1.65 -0.15
C GLY A 37 16.19 -0.32 0.47
N LYS A 38 16.01 0.80 -0.25
CA LYS A 38 16.32 2.14 0.26
C LYS A 38 15.48 2.49 1.51
N ARG A 39 14.17 2.21 1.45
CA ARG A 39 13.28 2.44 2.61
C ARG A 39 13.74 1.65 3.83
N ASN A 40 13.99 0.36 3.68
CA ASN A 40 14.36 -0.49 4.80
C ASN A 40 15.70 -0.06 5.44
N ALA A 41 16.67 0.36 4.62
CA ALA A 41 17.94 0.91 5.13
C ALA A 41 17.69 2.17 5.99
N LEU A 42 16.85 3.10 5.52
CA LEU A 42 16.56 4.32 6.29
C LEU A 42 15.70 4.08 7.54
N VAL A 43 14.80 3.12 7.49
CA VAL A 43 13.99 2.72 8.66
C VAL A 43 14.88 2.14 9.76
N ALA A 44 15.88 1.33 9.38
CA ALA A 44 16.84 0.76 10.31
C ALA A 44 17.73 1.80 11.02
N GLU A 45 17.86 3.02 10.48
CA GLU A 45 18.57 4.14 11.12
C GLU A 45 17.75 4.83 12.23
N VAL A 46 16.44 4.53 12.34
CA VAL A 46 15.53 5.19 13.29
C VAL A 46 15.19 4.20 14.41
N GLU A 47 15.79 4.37 15.58
CA GLU A 47 15.65 3.46 16.73
C GLU A 47 14.19 3.27 17.19
N ASN A 48 13.40 4.34 17.17
CA ASN A 48 12.01 4.35 17.64
C ASN A 48 10.99 4.44 16.49
N TRP A 49 11.26 3.77 15.35
CA TRP A 49 10.39 3.82 14.16
C TRP A 49 8.94 3.43 14.44
N GLU A 50 8.70 2.43 15.27
CA GLU A 50 7.33 1.98 15.59
C GLU A 50 6.56 3.01 16.42
N GLU A 51 7.19 3.63 17.41
CA GLU A 51 6.60 4.73 18.21
C GLU A 51 6.30 5.94 17.31
N PHE A 52 7.18 6.22 16.36
CA PHE A 52 6.99 7.29 15.40
C PHE A 52 5.78 7.05 14.49
N ARG A 53 5.55 5.80 14.07
CA ARG A 53 4.35 5.40 13.33
C ARG A 53 3.08 5.49 14.20
N ASP A 54 3.15 5.10 15.47
CA ASP A 54 2.04 5.20 16.41
C ASP A 54 1.62 6.65 16.59
N HIS A 55 2.58 7.53 16.86
CA HIS A 55 2.32 8.96 17.00
C HIS A 55 1.69 9.57 15.74
N ALA A 56 2.16 9.18 14.57
CA ALA A 56 1.55 9.64 13.32
C ALA A 56 0.11 9.14 13.13
N ALA A 57 -0.17 7.90 13.52
CA ALA A 57 -1.52 7.36 13.49
C ALA A 57 -2.44 8.10 14.47
N GLU A 58 -1.95 8.42 15.66
CA GLU A 58 -2.66 9.21 16.69
C GLU A 58 -2.99 10.63 16.20
N ILE A 59 -2.01 11.34 15.59
CA ILE A 59 -2.26 12.66 14.98
C ILE A 59 -3.39 12.56 13.96
N ARG A 60 -3.33 11.56 13.07
CA ARG A 60 -4.38 11.38 12.05
C ARG A 60 -5.73 11.04 12.64
N ASP A 61 -5.78 10.16 13.64
CA ASP A 61 -7.03 9.81 14.32
C ASP A 61 -7.63 11.00 15.08
N HIS A 62 -6.79 11.81 15.72
CA HIS A 62 -7.22 13.02 16.41
C HIS A 62 -7.88 14.02 15.43
N VAL A 63 -7.25 14.28 14.29
CA VAL A 63 -7.83 15.14 13.26
C VAL A 63 -9.13 14.56 12.71
N LEU A 64 -9.17 13.26 12.42
CA LEU A 64 -10.36 12.59 11.89
C LEU A 64 -11.50 12.53 12.90
N ALA A 65 -11.21 12.54 14.20
CA ALA A 65 -12.22 12.61 15.25
C ALA A 65 -12.82 14.01 15.42
N ASN A 66 -12.09 15.05 15.00
CA ASN A 66 -12.47 16.45 15.12
C ASN A 66 -12.38 17.17 13.74
N LEU A 67 -12.78 16.47 12.67
CA LEU A 67 -12.54 16.93 11.31
C LEU A 67 -13.26 18.24 11.00
N ASP A 68 -14.47 18.42 11.50
CA ASP A 68 -15.28 19.64 11.38
C ASP A 68 -14.58 20.86 11.98
N TYR A 69 -14.00 20.69 13.18
CA TYR A 69 -13.21 21.74 13.84
C TYR A 69 -11.99 22.12 13.00
N TYR A 70 -11.16 21.14 12.59
CA TYR A 70 -9.93 21.41 11.86
C TYR A 70 -10.17 21.94 10.44
N VAL A 71 -11.23 21.51 9.77
CA VAL A 71 -11.65 22.07 8.47
C VAL A 71 -12.02 23.53 8.62
N LYS A 72 -12.82 23.88 9.64
CA LYS A 72 -13.22 25.27 9.92
C LYS A 72 -12.03 26.15 10.31
N GLU A 73 -11.15 25.65 11.17
CA GLU A 73 -9.94 26.37 11.60
C GLU A 73 -9.03 26.66 10.41
N PHE A 74 -8.74 25.62 9.60
CA PHE A 74 -7.95 25.74 8.38
C PHE A 74 -8.54 26.79 7.43
N ALA A 75 -9.84 26.68 7.10
CA ALA A 75 -10.50 27.59 6.18
C ALA A 75 -10.47 29.03 6.70
N THR A 76 -10.74 29.22 7.99
CA THR A 76 -10.72 30.57 8.63
C THR A 76 -9.33 31.19 8.54
N ASN A 77 -8.28 30.42 8.82
CA ASN A 77 -6.91 30.93 8.78
C ASN A 77 -6.41 31.14 7.34
N ALA A 78 -6.79 30.27 6.40
CA ALA A 78 -6.48 30.48 4.98
C ALA A 78 -7.16 31.76 4.44
N GLN A 79 -8.42 32.02 4.79
CA GLN A 79 -9.15 33.24 4.41
C GLN A 79 -8.51 34.50 5.02
N LYS A 80 -8.05 34.46 6.26
CA LYS A 80 -7.29 35.56 6.87
C LYS A 80 -6.01 35.91 6.09
N ASN A 81 -5.43 34.91 5.41
CA ASN A 81 -4.25 35.09 4.56
C ASN A 81 -4.61 35.46 3.11
N GLY A 82 -5.86 35.78 2.84
CA GLY A 82 -6.35 36.25 1.53
C GLY A 82 -6.81 35.15 0.57
N ALA A 83 -6.75 33.87 0.96
CA ALA A 83 -7.24 32.80 0.11
C ALA A 83 -8.77 32.74 0.08
N GLN A 84 -9.33 32.32 -1.05
CA GLN A 84 -10.73 31.95 -1.18
C GLN A 84 -10.85 30.43 -0.96
N VAL A 85 -11.77 30.00 -0.07
CA VAL A 85 -11.92 28.58 0.30
C VAL A 85 -13.32 28.12 -0.07
N TYR A 86 -13.37 27.04 -0.84
CA TYR A 86 -14.60 26.41 -1.34
C TYR A 86 -14.71 24.98 -0.79
N PHE A 87 -15.95 24.57 -0.51
CA PHE A 87 -16.27 23.22 -0.07
C PHE A 87 -17.06 22.51 -1.15
N ALA A 88 -16.49 21.45 -1.71
CA ALA A 88 -17.09 20.64 -2.75
C ALA A 88 -17.56 19.29 -2.18
N PRO A 89 -18.88 19.08 -2.02
CA PRO A 89 -19.43 17.81 -1.55
C PRO A 89 -19.12 16.64 -2.47
N THR A 90 -19.13 16.87 -3.79
CA THR A 90 -18.89 15.86 -4.81
C THR A 90 -17.75 16.27 -5.75
N ASP A 91 -17.34 15.34 -6.63
CA ASP A 91 -16.42 15.59 -7.73
C ASP A 91 -16.98 16.64 -8.71
N THR A 92 -18.27 16.57 -9.02
CA THR A 92 -18.95 17.52 -9.90
C THR A 92 -18.92 18.95 -9.31
N ASP A 93 -19.28 19.12 -8.04
CA ASP A 93 -19.20 20.44 -7.38
C ASP A 93 -17.79 21.02 -7.41
N ALA A 94 -16.77 20.16 -7.29
CA ALA A 94 -15.37 20.60 -7.37
C ALA A 94 -14.98 21.04 -8.78
N LEU A 95 -15.43 20.30 -9.79
CA LEU A 95 -15.15 20.59 -11.19
C LEU A 95 -15.84 21.88 -11.64
N ASP A 96 -17.12 22.06 -11.28
CA ASP A 96 -17.90 23.26 -11.60
C ASP A 96 -17.27 24.49 -10.93
N CYS A 97 -16.92 24.42 -9.65
CA CYS A 97 -16.22 25.50 -8.95
C CYS A 97 -14.89 25.87 -9.61
N ILE A 98 -14.11 24.88 -10.07
CA ILE A 98 -12.85 25.16 -10.77
C ILE A 98 -13.11 25.80 -12.14
N LEU A 99 -14.14 25.35 -12.87
CA LEU A 99 -14.52 25.92 -14.16
C LEU A 99 -14.93 27.42 -14.02
N ASP A 100 -15.77 27.73 -13.03
CA ASP A 100 -16.17 29.11 -12.73
C ASP A 100 -14.95 30.03 -12.53
N ILE A 101 -13.92 29.54 -11.81
CA ILE A 101 -12.68 30.31 -11.62
C ILE A 101 -11.95 30.55 -12.96
N PHE A 102 -11.89 29.54 -13.85
CA PHE A 102 -11.28 29.70 -15.17
C PHE A 102 -12.07 30.67 -16.05
N GLU A 103 -13.40 30.60 -16.02
CA GLU A 103 -14.29 31.49 -16.78
C GLU A 103 -14.18 32.95 -16.30
N ASP A 104 -14.18 33.17 -14.98
CA ASP A 104 -14.00 34.52 -14.37
C ASP A 104 -12.66 35.15 -14.76
N LEU A 105 -11.61 34.32 -14.93
CA LEU A 105 -10.28 34.78 -15.34
C LEU A 105 -10.11 34.88 -16.86
N GLY A 106 -11.04 34.33 -17.65
CA GLY A 106 -10.89 34.17 -19.10
C GLY A 106 -9.68 33.30 -19.48
N ALA A 107 -9.27 32.37 -18.59
CA ALA A 107 -8.07 31.56 -18.77
C ALA A 107 -8.38 30.29 -19.59
N THR A 108 -7.60 30.07 -20.65
CA THR A 108 -7.75 28.91 -21.56
C THR A 108 -6.70 27.83 -21.37
N SER A 109 -5.76 28.02 -20.43
CA SER A 109 -4.74 27.03 -20.11
C SER A 109 -4.26 27.18 -18.66
N CYS A 110 -3.67 26.10 -18.15
CA CYS A 110 -2.96 26.09 -16.86
C CYS A 110 -1.75 25.17 -16.87
N VAL A 111 -0.80 25.48 -16.01
CA VAL A 111 0.26 24.54 -15.60
C VAL A 111 -0.18 23.79 -14.37
N LYS A 112 -0.05 22.46 -14.39
CA LYS A 112 -0.54 21.59 -13.32
C LYS A 112 0.60 20.77 -12.72
N SER A 113 0.69 20.75 -11.40
CA SER A 113 1.53 19.78 -10.71
C SER A 113 0.75 18.50 -10.45
N LYS A 114 1.47 17.37 -10.43
CA LYS A 114 0.90 16.08 -10.09
C LYS A 114 0.04 16.12 -8.83
N SER A 115 -1.20 15.64 -8.95
CA SER A 115 -2.12 15.56 -7.82
C SER A 115 -3.08 14.39 -7.97
N MET A 116 -3.06 13.48 -7.00
CA MET A 116 -4.04 12.37 -6.96
C MET A 116 -5.48 12.86 -6.75
N MET A 117 -5.67 14.06 -6.20
CA MET A 117 -7.00 14.60 -6.00
C MET A 117 -7.60 15.10 -7.31
N THR A 118 -6.78 15.75 -8.15
CA THR A 118 -7.21 16.19 -9.48
C THR A 118 -7.46 14.99 -10.43
N GLU A 119 -6.71 13.90 -10.28
CA GLU A 119 -6.99 12.65 -10.99
C GLU A 119 -8.31 12.00 -10.51
N GLU A 120 -8.58 12.03 -9.20
CA GLU A 120 -9.82 11.49 -8.61
C GLU A 120 -11.07 12.14 -9.18
N ILE A 121 -11.06 13.46 -9.33
CA ILE A 121 -12.19 14.20 -9.91
C ILE A 121 -12.17 14.24 -11.45
N GLY A 122 -11.10 13.76 -12.10
CA GLY A 122 -10.97 13.74 -13.56
C GLY A 122 -10.74 15.10 -14.19
N LEU A 123 -10.05 16.01 -13.49
CA LEU A 123 -9.92 17.42 -13.85
C LEU A 123 -9.40 17.66 -15.28
N ASN A 124 -8.33 16.97 -15.69
CA ASN A 124 -7.73 17.21 -17.02
C ASN A 124 -8.74 16.97 -18.15
N LYS A 125 -9.42 15.82 -18.14
CA LYS A 125 -10.45 15.50 -19.14
C LYS A 125 -11.64 16.44 -19.10
N PHE A 126 -11.98 16.94 -17.92
CA PHE A 126 -13.06 17.89 -17.75
C PHE A 126 -12.69 19.26 -18.37
N LEU A 127 -11.52 19.80 -18.05
CA LEU A 127 -11.02 21.07 -18.60
C LEU A 127 -10.86 21.00 -20.13
N GLU A 128 -10.29 19.90 -20.66
CA GLU A 128 -10.16 19.69 -22.10
C GLU A 128 -11.50 19.73 -22.85
N LYS A 129 -12.56 19.17 -22.26
CA LYS A 129 -13.93 19.25 -22.82
C LYS A 129 -14.49 20.67 -22.87
N HIS A 130 -14.01 21.56 -22.01
CA HIS A 130 -14.37 22.97 -21.96
C HIS A 130 -13.39 23.88 -22.72
N GLY A 131 -12.46 23.27 -23.51
CA GLY A 131 -11.48 24.01 -24.31
C GLY A 131 -10.32 24.59 -23.51
N ILE A 132 -10.11 24.14 -22.27
CA ILE A 132 -9.04 24.59 -21.40
C ILE A 132 -7.92 23.53 -21.40
N SER A 133 -6.71 23.96 -21.75
CA SER A 133 -5.53 23.08 -21.79
C SER A 133 -4.88 22.94 -20.41
N ALA A 134 -4.87 21.74 -19.84
CA ALA A 134 -4.16 21.42 -18.60
C ALA A 134 -2.82 20.75 -18.91
N ILE A 135 -1.72 21.44 -18.63
CA ILE A 135 -0.36 20.99 -18.96
C ILE A 135 0.30 20.39 -17.72
N GLU A 136 0.54 19.09 -17.74
CA GLU A 136 1.28 18.39 -16.67
C GLU A 136 2.76 18.80 -16.67
N THR A 137 3.25 19.17 -15.50
CA THR A 137 4.62 19.70 -15.34
C THR A 137 5.57 18.77 -14.59
N ASP A 138 5.06 17.72 -13.96
CA ASP A 138 5.86 16.62 -13.43
C ASP A 138 6.35 15.75 -14.59
N CYS A 139 7.62 15.37 -14.59
CA CYS A 139 8.21 14.59 -15.67
C CYS A 139 7.43 13.30 -15.96
N ALA A 140 7.10 12.56 -14.92
CA ALA A 140 6.38 11.30 -15.06
C ALA A 140 4.92 11.51 -15.53
N GLU A 141 4.23 12.52 -15.03
CA GLU A 141 2.88 12.86 -15.48
C GLU A 141 2.88 13.41 -16.91
N HIS A 142 3.87 14.19 -17.30
CA HIS A 142 4.02 14.67 -18.67
C HIS A 142 4.26 13.52 -19.67
N ILE A 143 5.03 12.50 -19.27
CA ILE A 143 5.18 11.27 -20.06
C ILE A 143 3.84 10.57 -20.23
N ILE A 144 3.10 10.37 -19.14
CA ILE A 144 1.78 9.74 -19.13
C ILE A 144 0.80 10.53 -20.00
N GLN A 145 0.71 11.85 -19.87
CA GLN A 145 -0.14 12.72 -20.66
C GLN A 145 0.24 12.63 -22.15
N THR A 146 1.53 12.70 -22.49
CA THR A 146 2.02 12.60 -23.87
C THR A 146 1.71 11.23 -24.48
N ALA A 147 1.77 10.15 -23.69
CA ALA A 147 1.44 8.80 -24.12
C ALA A 147 -0.07 8.51 -24.19
N GLY A 148 -0.91 9.35 -23.60
CA GLY A 148 -2.35 9.08 -23.44
C GLY A 148 -2.64 7.88 -22.54
N ASN A 149 -1.75 7.58 -21.59
CA ASN A 149 -1.84 6.43 -20.70
C ASN A 149 -2.38 6.81 -19.32
N ALA A 150 -2.78 5.78 -18.56
CA ALA A 150 -3.10 5.93 -17.14
C ALA A 150 -1.85 5.73 -16.27
N PRO A 151 -1.78 6.37 -15.07
CA PRO A 151 -0.69 6.17 -14.15
C PRO A 151 -0.66 4.73 -13.60
N SER A 152 0.52 4.15 -13.47
CA SER A 152 0.69 2.80 -12.90
C SER A 152 0.99 2.81 -11.40
N HIS A 153 1.42 3.95 -10.84
CA HIS A 153 1.78 4.12 -9.42
C HIS A 153 1.44 5.53 -8.94
N ILE A 154 0.99 5.69 -7.69
CA ILE A 154 0.58 7.01 -7.16
C ILE A 154 1.74 7.97 -6.89
N VAL A 155 2.98 7.49 -6.73
CA VAL A 155 4.17 8.33 -6.48
C VAL A 155 5.05 8.44 -7.72
N VAL A 156 5.20 7.35 -8.47
CA VAL A 156 6.02 7.26 -9.69
C VAL A 156 5.13 6.79 -10.85
N PRO A 157 4.28 7.67 -11.43
CA PRO A 157 3.20 7.25 -12.34
C PRO A 157 3.70 6.57 -13.62
N ALA A 158 4.84 6.99 -14.16
CA ALA A 158 5.46 6.44 -15.37
C ALA A 158 6.39 5.23 -15.12
N LEU A 159 6.25 4.52 -13.99
CA LEU A 159 7.11 3.40 -13.58
C LEU A 159 7.18 2.26 -14.61
N HIS A 160 6.22 2.20 -15.51
CA HIS A 160 6.11 1.22 -16.58
C HIS A 160 6.79 1.63 -17.91
N PHE A 161 7.47 2.77 -17.93
CA PHE A 161 8.29 3.22 -19.05
C PHE A 161 9.79 3.07 -18.73
N ASP A 162 10.60 2.76 -19.75
CA ASP A 162 12.05 2.86 -19.69
C ASP A 162 12.56 4.07 -20.49
N ARG A 163 13.87 4.32 -20.40
CA ARG A 163 14.52 5.45 -21.08
C ARG A 163 14.31 5.43 -22.59
N THR A 164 14.40 4.25 -23.18
CA THR A 164 14.28 4.05 -24.63
C THR A 164 12.86 4.34 -25.11
N SER A 165 11.85 3.82 -24.41
CA SER A 165 10.45 4.09 -24.74
C SER A 165 10.05 5.55 -24.51
N ILE A 166 10.62 6.22 -23.50
CA ILE A 166 10.42 7.67 -23.28
C ILE A 166 11.03 8.48 -24.42
N ARG A 167 12.28 8.16 -24.84
CA ARG A 167 12.94 8.79 -25.98
C ARG A 167 12.07 8.66 -27.23
N ASP A 168 11.59 7.45 -27.53
CA ASP A 168 10.84 7.18 -28.76
C ASP A 168 9.47 7.86 -28.74
N LEU A 169 8.79 7.89 -27.59
CA LEU A 169 7.57 8.65 -27.37
C LEU A 169 7.77 10.15 -27.66
N TYR A 170 8.83 10.74 -27.11
CA TYR A 170 9.10 12.16 -27.32
C TYR A 170 9.57 12.47 -28.75
N ARG A 171 10.25 11.55 -29.42
CA ARG A 171 10.56 11.68 -30.85
C ARG A 171 9.30 11.74 -31.69
N GLU A 172 8.38 10.83 -31.45
CA GLU A 172 7.13 10.73 -32.21
C GLU A 172 6.20 11.92 -31.93
N ARG A 173 6.03 12.30 -30.66
CA ARG A 173 4.97 13.22 -30.24
C ARG A 173 5.42 14.67 -30.07
N LYS A 174 6.70 14.91 -29.81
CA LYS A 174 7.24 16.24 -29.43
C LYS A 174 8.47 16.66 -30.25
N GLY A 175 8.91 15.87 -31.23
CA GLY A 175 10.04 16.22 -32.10
C GLY A 175 11.41 16.15 -31.39
N TYR A 176 11.56 15.33 -30.36
CA TYR A 176 12.85 15.13 -29.69
C TYR A 176 13.84 14.42 -30.63
N THR A 177 15.10 14.89 -30.69
CA THR A 177 16.14 14.35 -31.56
C THR A 177 17.34 13.77 -30.83
N GLY A 178 17.37 13.87 -29.49
CA GLY A 178 18.47 13.42 -28.64
C GLY A 178 18.53 11.91 -28.40
N SER A 179 19.44 11.49 -27.54
CA SER A 179 19.63 10.10 -27.11
C SER A 179 18.62 9.68 -26.03
N ASP A 180 18.76 8.46 -25.47
CA ASP A 180 17.98 7.99 -24.31
C ASP A 180 18.68 8.33 -22.97
N ASP A 181 19.62 9.25 -22.98
CA ASP A 181 20.25 9.77 -21.78
C ASP A 181 19.24 10.57 -20.95
N PRO A 182 19.04 10.24 -19.65
CA PRO A 182 18.05 10.92 -18.82
C PRO A 182 18.30 12.43 -18.67
N GLU A 183 19.56 12.86 -18.71
CA GLU A 183 19.90 14.29 -18.61
C GLU A 183 19.48 15.05 -19.88
N GLU A 184 19.70 14.46 -21.07
CA GLU A 184 19.27 15.05 -22.33
C GLU A 184 17.74 15.13 -22.42
N ILE A 185 17.03 14.06 -22.03
CA ILE A 185 15.57 14.02 -21.99
C ILE A 185 15.05 15.09 -21.03
N THR A 186 15.62 15.21 -19.85
CA THR A 186 15.23 16.22 -18.83
C THR A 186 15.49 17.63 -19.33
N ARG A 187 16.61 17.87 -20.00
CA ARG A 187 16.93 19.17 -20.61
C ARG A 187 15.95 19.55 -21.72
N PHE A 188 15.56 18.59 -22.54
CA PHE A 188 14.52 18.79 -23.55
C PHE A 188 13.17 19.14 -22.90
N LEU A 189 12.76 18.37 -21.88
CA LEU A 189 11.53 18.62 -21.13
C LEU A 189 11.51 20.03 -20.51
N ARG A 190 12.61 20.46 -19.94
CA ARG A 190 12.79 21.84 -19.45
C ARG A 190 12.57 22.87 -20.56
N THR A 191 13.07 22.61 -21.76
CA THR A 191 12.94 23.53 -22.89
C THR A 191 11.49 23.71 -23.31
N ILE A 192 10.69 22.64 -23.32
CA ILE A 192 9.28 22.71 -23.74
C ILE A 192 8.36 23.20 -22.62
N LEU A 193 8.66 22.90 -21.35
CA LEU A 193 7.81 23.32 -20.21
C LEU A 193 8.08 24.75 -19.73
N ARG A 194 9.28 25.31 -19.93
CA ARG A 194 9.60 26.66 -19.47
C ARG A 194 8.68 27.74 -20.05
N PRO A 195 8.39 27.77 -21.35
CA PRO A 195 7.40 28.71 -21.91
C PRO A 195 6.02 28.55 -21.30
N GLU A 196 5.58 27.32 -21.05
CA GLU A 196 4.29 27.04 -20.44
C GLU A 196 4.18 27.65 -19.03
N PHE A 197 5.21 27.49 -18.20
CA PHE A 197 5.26 28.12 -16.88
C PHE A 197 5.22 29.66 -16.95
N MET A 198 5.96 30.25 -17.91
CA MET A 198 6.08 31.71 -18.00
C MET A 198 4.81 32.37 -18.56
N ASN A 199 4.03 31.65 -19.35
CA ASN A 199 2.83 32.16 -20.01
C ASN A 199 1.53 31.82 -19.26
N ALA A 200 1.59 30.87 -18.32
CA ALA A 200 0.39 30.45 -17.59
C ALA A 200 -0.07 31.52 -16.60
N SER A 201 -1.35 31.90 -16.70
CA SER A 201 -2.03 32.76 -15.71
C SER A 201 -2.53 31.97 -14.50
N VAL A 202 -2.76 30.66 -14.68
CA VAL A 202 -3.30 29.75 -13.66
C VAL A 202 -2.35 28.60 -13.42
N GLY A 203 -2.05 28.35 -12.14
CA GLY A 203 -1.35 27.15 -11.68
C GLY A 203 -2.28 26.28 -10.84
N VAL A 204 -2.40 25.00 -11.21
CA VAL A 204 -3.21 24.03 -10.46
C VAL A 204 -2.30 23.10 -9.68
N THR A 205 -2.52 23.00 -8.37
CA THR A 205 -1.74 22.14 -7.50
C THR A 205 -2.63 21.25 -6.63
N GLY A 206 -2.09 20.14 -6.16
CA GLY A 206 -2.66 19.41 -5.03
C GLY A 206 -2.25 20.05 -3.70
N CYS A 207 -2.49 19.30 -2.61
CA CYS A 207 -2.00 19.61 -1.28
C CYS A 207 -1.62 18.30 -0.58
N ASN A 208 -0.39 18.20 -0.08
CA ASN A 208 -0.01 17.04 0.73
C ASN A 208 -0.68 17.09 2.10
N PHE A 209 -0.61 18.25 2.76
CA PHE A 209 -1.28 18.55 4.02
C PHE A 209 -1.65 20.02 4.10
N GLY A 210 -2.87 20.31 4.55
CA GLY A 210 -3.26 21.62 5.05
C GLY A 210 -2.90 21.72 6.54
N VAL A 211 -2.32 22.84 6.96
CA VAL A 211 -1.99 23.12 8.37
C VAL A 211 -3.08 24.01 8.96
N ALA A 212 -3.86 23.49 9.90
CA ALA A 212 -5.02 24.20 10.43
C ALA A 212 -4.64 25.50 11.15
N GLU A 213 -3.63 25.44 12.00
CA GLU A 213 -3.10 26.58 12.79
C GLU A 213 -2.76 27.80 11.92
N THR A 214 -2.22 27.58 10.72
CA THR A 214 -1.72 28.65 9.84
C THR A 214 -2.56 28.87 8.59
N GLY A 215 -3.48 27.96 8.25
CA GLY A 215 -4.19 27.99 6.96
C GLY A 215 -3.30 27.74 5.74
N SER A 216 -2.14 27.12 5.94
CA SER A 216 -1.15 26.90 4.89
C SER A 216 -1.37 25.57 4.18
N CYS A 217 -1.08 25.52 2.87
CA CYS A 217 -1.03 24.29 2.07
C CYS A 217 0.40 23.87 1.80
N THR A 218 0.67 22.56 1.88
CA THR A 218 2.03 22.03 1.71
C THR A 218 2.17 21.21 0.44
N LEU A 219 3.31 21.34 -0.22
CA LEU A 219 3.67 20.63 -1.44
C LEU A 219 5.04 19.97 -1.32
N VAL A 220 5.11 18.71 -1.72
CA VAL A 220 6.35 17.93 -1.84
C VAL A 220 6.61 17.66 -3.31
N SER A 221 7.80 18.03 -3.78
CA SER A 221 8.24 17.76 -5.14
C SER A 221 9.74 17.43 -5.15
N ASN A 222 10.15 16.53 -6.03
CA ASN A 222 11.58 16.27 -6.28
C ASN A 222 12.15 17.11 -7.42
N GLU A 223 11.29 17.73 -8.24
CA GLU A 223 11.65 18.41 -9.48
C GLU A 223 11.51 19.94 -9.39
N GLY A 224 10.89 20.47 -8.34
CA GLY A 224 10.58 21.89 -8.19
C GLY A 224 9.41 22.40 -9.05
N ASN A 225 8.83 21.56 -9.90
CA ASN A 225 7.70 21.89 -10.76
C ASN A 225 6.47 22.38 -9.97
N ALA A 226 6.14 21.71 -8.85
CA ALA A 226 5.03 22.11 -7.99
C ALA A 226 5.27 23.51 -7.38
N ARG A 227 6.52 23.85 -7.03
CA ARG A 227 6.88 25.20 -6.57
C ARG A 227 6.67 26.24 -7.68
N MET A 228 7.13 25.93 -8.90
CA MET A 228 6.91 26.84 -10.04
C MET A 228 5.43 27.01 -10.36
N ALA A 229 4.64 25.93 -10.38
CA ALA A 229 3.21 26.00 -10.62
C ALA A 229 2.44 26.79 -9.54
N SER A 230 2.98 26.86 -8.31
CA SER A 230 2.36 27.59 -7.20
C SER A 230 2.85 29.03 -7.04
N SER A 231 3.93 29.45 -7.73
CA SER A 231 4.54 30.75 -7.50
C SER A 231 4.68 31.65 -8.74
N ILE A 232 4.74 31.08 -9.94
CA ILE A 232 4.88 31.86 -11.19
C ILE A 232 3.52 32.42 -11.66
N PRO A 233 2.44 31.58 -11.76
CA PRO A 233 1.14 32.09 -12.19
C PRO A 233 0.53 33.09 -11.19
N GLU A 234 -0.20 34.05 -11.70
CA GLU A 234 -0.88 35.04 -10.86
C GLU A 234 -2.02 34.44 -10.03
N THR A 235 -2.62 33.36 -10.49
CA THR A 235 -3.66 32.63 -9.76
C THR A 235 -3.25 31.21 -9.49
N GLN A 236 -3.37 30.77 -8.24
CA GLN A 236 -3.18 29.39 -7.82
C GLN A 236 -4.51 28.75 -7.42
N ILE A 237 -4.84 27.60 -8.00
CA ILE A 237 -5.95 26.75 -7.58
C ILE A 237 -5.38 25.52 -6.88
N ILE A 238 -5.72 25.32 -5.60
CA ILE A 238 -5.28 24.19 -4.77
C ILE A 238 -6.44 23.24 -4.58
N VAL A 239 -6.31 21.98 -5.03
CA VAL A 239 -7.35 20.95 -4.89
C VAL A 239 -6.92 19.94 -3.84
N MET A 240 -7.67 19.83 -2.73
CA MET A 240 -7.32 18.96 -1.62
C MET A 240 -8.51 18.19 -1.06
N GLY A 241 -8.27 16.98 -0.59
CA GLY A 241 -9.27 16.23 0.18
C GLY A 241 -9.44 16.86 1.58
N CYS A 242 -10.68 16.95 2.05
CA CYS A 242 -11.00 17.55 3.35
C CYS A 242 -10.31 16.83 4.52
N GLU A 243 -9.95 15.56 4.37
CA GLU A 243 -9.23 14.78 5.37
C GLU A 243 -7.73 15.10 5.44
N ARG A 244 -7.19 15.90 4.50
CA ARG A 244 -5.76 16.16 4.36
C ARG A 244 -5.25 17.30 5.24
N ILE A 245 -5.72 17.37 6.47
CA ILE A 245 -5.36 18.41 7.44
C ILE A 245 -4.49 17.81 8.55
N VAL A 246 -3.57 18.61 9.05
CA VAL A 246 -2.83 18.43 10.30
C VAL A 246 -3.06 19.63 11.22
N PRO A 247 -3.02 19.46 12.55
CA PRO A 247 -3.29 20.56 13.50
C PRO A 247 -2.33 21.74 13.33
N ASP A 248 -1.05 21.45 13.35
CA ASP A 248 0.04 22.41 13.49
C ASP A 248 1.30 22.01 12.70
N LEU A 249 2.32 22.87 12.73
CA LEU A 249 3.59 22.63 12.04
C LEU A 249 4.41 21.48 12.67
N ARG A 250 4.23 21.15 13.95
CA ARG A 250 4.90 20.02 14.58
C ARG A 250 4.35 18.70 14.08
N SER A 251 3.02 18.61 13.99
CA SER A 251 2.34 17.47 13.37
C SER A 251 2.70 17.30 11.89
N LEU A 252 2.85 18.43 11.18
CA LEU A 252 3.34 18.42 9.79
C LEU A 252 4.74 17.81 9.68
N ASP A 253 5.67 18.18 10.56
CA ASP A 253 7.05 17.64 10.56
C ASP A 253 7.05 16.11 10.71
N VAL A 254 6.22 15.59 11.61
CA VAL A 254 6.03 14.12 11.78
C VAL A 254 5.57 13.49 10.46
N MET A 255 4.52 14.04 9.84
CA MET A 255 3.97 13.51 8.58
C MET A 255 4.99 13.56 7.45
N MET A 256 5.74 14.66 7.33
CA MET A 256 6.72 14.84 6.27
C MET A 256 7.90 13.89 6.38
N LYS A 257 8.43 13.69 7.57
CA LYS A 257 9.51 12.73 7.83
C LYS A 257 9.10 11.30 7.47
N LEU A 258 7.88 10.91 7.81
CA LEU A 258 7.33 9.60 7.47
C LEU A 258 6.99 9.45 5.99
N LEU A 259 6.42 10.49 5.37
CA LEU A 259 6.04 10.48 3.96
C LEU A 259 7.25 10.18 3.06
N VAL A 260 8.30 10.98 3.18
CA VAL A 260 9.46 10.91 2.28
C VAL A 260 10.25 9.61 2.46
N ARG A 261 10.46 9.19 3.71
CA ARG A 261 11.12 7.91 4.02
C ARG A 261 10.35 6.72 3.49
N SER A 262 9.03 6.75 3.63
CA SER A 262 8.17 5.63 3.22
C SER A 262 7.94 5.57 1.72
N ALA A 263 7.94 6.72 1.02
CA ALA A 263 7.62 6.80 -0.40
C ALA A 263 8.75 6.29 -1.30
N VAL A 264 9.96 6.79 -1.08
CA VAL A 264 11.10 6.57 -1.99
C VAL A 264 12.41 6.21 -1.25
N GLY A 265 12.36 6.05 0.06
CA GLY A 265 13.55 5.79 0.86
C GLY A 265 14.56 6.96 0.81
N ALA A 266 14.10 8.19 1.04
CA ALA A 266 14.92 9.38 1.13
C ALA A 266 14.75 10.08 2.49
N LYS A 267 15.79 10.73 3.01
CA LYS A 267 15.72 11.47 4.28
C LYS A 267 14.91 12.75 4.15
N ILE A 268 15.06 13.43 3.01
CA ILE A 268 14.38 14.67 2.64
C ILE A 268 13.94 14.60 1.17
N SER A 269 12.95 15.40 0.79
CA SER A 269 12.57 15.62 -0.61
C SER A 269 13.49 16.65 -1.27
N GLY A 270 13.46 16.70 -2.60
CA GLY A 270 14.17 17.71 -3.37
C GLY A 270 13.64 19.13 -3.11
N SER A 271 12.34 19.27 -2.92
CA SER A 271 11.66 20.53 -2.62
C SER A 271 10.48 20.28 -1.68
N PHE A 272 10.37 21.13 -0.67
CA PHE A 272 9.24 21.21 0.22
C PHE A 272 8.78 22.66 0.32
N SER A 273 7.54 22.94 -0.03
CA SER A 273 6.96 24.29 -0.02
C SER A 273 5.80 24.35 0.96
N ILE A 274 5.70 25.45 1.68
CA ILE A 274 4.54 25.82 2.51
C ILE A 274 3.99 27.10 1.90
N ASN A 275 2.80 27.04 1.31
CA ASN A 275 2.14 28.15 0.67
C ASN A 275 1.08 28.71 1.63
N THR A 276 1.25 29.98 2.03
CA THR A 276 0.39 30.63 3.02
C THR A 276 -0.30 31.84 2.39
N GLY A 277 -1.46 31.60 1.78
CA GLY A 277 -2.31 32.66 1.22
C GLY A 277 -1.74 33.38 0.00
N CYS A 278 -2.27 34.59 -0.23
CA CYS A 278 -1.92 35.42 -1.37
C CYS A 278 -0.64 36.22 -1.15
N ARG A 279 0.03 36.61 -2.26
CA ARG A 279 1.15 37.52 -2.26
C ARG A 279 0.76 38.87 -1.64
N ARG A 280 1.60 39.36 -0.71
CA ARG A 280 1.45 40.69 -0.11
C ARG A 280 2.02 41.78 -1.03
N GLU A 281 1.60 43.02 -0.83
CA GLU A 281 2.06 44.18 -1.67
C GLU A 281 3.59 44.32 -1.75
N ASN A 282 4.31 43.93 -0.69
CA ASN A 282 5.77 44.06 -0.60
C ASN A 282 6.52 42.80 -1.07
N GLU A 283 5.83 41.77 -1.56
CA GLU A 283 6.43 40.51 -2.01
C GLU A 283 6.59 40.54 -3.54
N ALA A 284 7.76 40.10 -4.01
CA ALA A 284 8.10 40.15 -5.44
C ALA A 284 7.48 39.00 -6.24
N ASP A 285 7.25 37.83 -5.63
CA ASP A 285 6.77 36.61 -6.27
C ASP A 285 5.59 35.98 -5.50
N GLY A 286 4.99 34.96 -6.08
CA GLY A 286 3.83 34.27 -5.57
C GLY A 286 2.51 34.71 -6.20
N PRO A 287 1.42 33.96 -6.01
CA PRO A 287 0.12 34.21 -6.63
C PRO A 287 -0.56 35.40 -5.97
N LYS A 288 -1.21 36.24 -6.78
CA LYS A 288 -2.10 37.30 -6.31
C LYS A 288 -3.40 36.74 -5.77
N ASN A 289 -3.90 35.68 -6.41
CA ASN A 289 -5.15 35.02 -6.06
C ASN A 289 -4.87 33.57 -5.70
N VAL A 290 -5.42 33.12 -4.59
CA VAL A 290 -5.33 31.72 -4.13
C VAL A 290 -6.73 31.19 -3.89
N HIS A 291 -7.08 30.12 -4.59
CA HIS A 291 -8.35 29.42 -4.46
C HIS A 291 -8.06 28.02 -3.90
N ILE A 292 -8.72 27.64 -2.81
CA ILE A 292 -8.57 26.32 -2.17
C ILE A 292 -9.90 25.58 -2.29
N VAL A 293 -9.94 24.54 -3.10
CA VAL A 293 -11.10 23.66 -3.28
C VAL A 293 -10.95 22.43 -2.41
N MET A 294 -11.72 22.36 -1.33
CA MET A 294 -11.74 21.24 -0.37
C MET A 294 -12.80 20.23 -0.80
N VAL A 295 -12.36 19.06 -1.20
CA VAL A 295 -13.22 18.03 -1.80
C VAL A 295 -13.57 16.96 -0.75
N ASN A 296 -14.86 16.73 -0.55
CA ASN A 296 -15.34 15.61 0.28
C ASN A 296 -15.39 14.29 -0.52
N ASN A 297 -16.11 14.26 -1.61
CA ASN A 297 -16.27 13.10 -2.50
C ASN A 297 -16.39 11.75 -1.73
N GLY A 298 -17.34 11.68 -0.79
CA GLY A 298 -17.62 10.47 0.00
C GLY A 298 -16.75 10.26 1.25
N ARG A 299 -15.79 11.14 1.56
CA ARG A 299 -14.88 10.98 2.72
C ARG A 299 -15.62 10.99 4.06
N THR A 300 -16.64 11.81 4.20
CA THR A 300 -17.47 11.82 5.41
C THR A 300 -18.24 10.51 5.61
N ASN A 301 -18.65 9.82 4.53
CA ASN A 301 -19.25 8.50 4.62
C ASN A 301 -18.25 7.45 5.09
N ILE A 302 -16.99 7.54 4.62
CA ILE A 302 -15.89 6.68 5.09
C ILE A 302 -15.62 6.94 6.57
N LEU A 303 -15.59 8.21 6.99
CA LEU A 303 -15.38 8.62 8.37
C LEU A 303 -16.41 8.02 9.33
N GLY A 304 -17.68 7.96 8.93
CA GLY A 304 -18.79 7.36 9.68
C GLY A 304 -18.86 5.83 9.64
N SER A 305 -17.86 5.15 9.06
CA SER A 305 -17.87 3.69 8.84
C SER A 305 -16.74 2.97 9.54
N ASN A 306 -16.78 1.63 9.52
CA ASN A 306 -15.67 0.77 9.97
C ASN A 306 -14.40 0.92 9.12
N PHE A 307 -14.46 1.66 8.01
CA PHE A 307 -13.33 1.96 7.15
C PHE A 307 -12.64 3.29 7.49
N LYS A 308 -13.06 3.98 8.54
CA LYS A 308 -12.42 5.22 9.03
C LYS A 308 -10.89 5.18 9.02
N PRO A 309 -10.20 4.08 9.43
CA PRO A 309 -8.75 4.03 9.41
C PRO A 309 -8.12 4.24 8.03
N MET A 310 -8.87 4.02 6.93
CA MET A 310 -8.39 4.29 5.57
C MET A 310 -8.07 5.78 5.34
N LEU A 311 -8.77 6.68 6.00
CA LEU A 311 -8.56 8.13 5.91
C LEU A 311 -7.26 8.62 6.58
N ARG A 312 -6.57 7.78 7.36
CA ARG A 312 -5.21 8.09 7.81
C ARG A 312 -4.21 8.19 6.65
N CYS A 313 -4.52 7.63 5.48
CA CYS A 313 -3.60 7.44 4.38
C CYS A 313 -2.95 8.75 3.94
N ILE A 314 -1.60 8.80 3.98
CA ILE A 314 -0.79 9.95 3.54
C ILE A 314 -0.32 9.84 2.07
N ARG A 315 -0.80 8.86 1.33
CA ARG A 315 -0.50 8.63 -0.10
C ARG A 315 0.99 8.39 -0.40
N CYS A 316 1.74 7.79 0.51
CA CYS A 316 3.18 7.52 0.34
C CYS A 316 3.50 6.38 -0.65
N GLY A 317 2.57 5.50 -1.00
CA GLY A 317 2.82 4.38 -1.93
C GLY A 317 3.58 3.18 -1.34
N ALA A 318 4.05 3.21 -0.09
CA ALA A 318 4.83 2.11 0.51
C ALA A 318 4.13 0.75 0.44
N CYS A 319 2.81 0.73 0.60
CA CYS A 319 2.01 -0.50 0.50
C CYS A 319 2.01 -1.12 -0.90
N MET A 320 2.19 -0.33 -1.97
CA MET A 320 2.36 -0.84 -3.33
C MET A 320 3.76 -1.41 -3.52
N ASN A 321 4.77 -0.71 -3.00
CA ASN A 321 6.17 -1.13 -3.12
C ASN A 321 6.47 -2.45 -2.40
N SER A 322 5.67 -2.82 -1.40
CA SER A 322 5.82 -4.09 -0.65
C SER A 322 4.84 -5.18 -1.09
N CYS A 323 3.92 -4.90 -2.03
CA CYS A 323 2.83 -5.81 -2.35
C CYS A 323 3.24 -6.85 -3.40
N PRO A 324 3.18 -8.17 -3.06
CA PRO A 324 3.48 -9.22 -4.04
C PRO A 324 2.48 -9.29 -5.18
N VAL A 325 1.20 -8.94 -4.95
CA VAL A 325 0.20 -8.92 -6.02
C VAL A 325 0.46 -7.78 -7.00
N TYR A 326 0.70 -6.56 -6.48
CA TYR A 326 1.05 -5.42 -7.32
C TYR A 326 2.33 -5.68 -8.16
N ARG A 327 3.30 -6.41 -7.60
CA ARG A 327 4.52 -6.84 -8.29
C ARG A 327 4.24 -7.58 -9.59
N HIS A 328 3.19 -8.39 -9.60
CA HIS A 328 2.85 -9.23 -10.76
C HIS A 328 1.82 -8.62 -11.70
N ILE A 329 0.77 -8.01 -11.17
CA ILE A 329 -0.31 -7.47 -12.01
C ILE A 329 -0.13 -5.98 -12.34
N THR A 330 0.93 -5.35 -11.84
CA THR A 330 1.25 -3.92 -12.03
C THR A 330 0.11 -2.99 -11.55
N GLY A 331 0.23 -1.68 -11.74
CA GLY A 331 -0.85 -0.74 -11.43
C GLY A 331 -2.05 -0.88 -12.36
N HIS A 332 -1.78 -1.16 -13.64
CA HIS A 332 -2.83 -1.24 -14.66
C HIS A 332 -3.78 -2.42 -14.47
N GLY A 333 -3.34 -3.53 -13.86
CA GLY A 333 -4.21 -4.65 -13.53
C GLY A 333 -5.37 -4.29 -12.59
N TYR A 334 -5.23 -3.21 -11.81
CA TYR A 334 -6.32 -2.73 -10.94
C TYR A 334 -7.36 -1.90 -11.69
N GLY A 335 -7.02 -1.28 -12.83
CA GLY A 335 -7.93 -0.47 -13.65
C GLY A 335 -8.44 0.79 -12.96
N SER A 336 -7.75 1.25 -11.93
CA SER A 336 -8.11 2.39 -11.09
C SER A 336 -6.90 3.29 -10.89
N ILE A 337 -7.12 4.59 -10.79
CA ILE A 337 -6.08 5.57 -10.43
C ILE A 337 -5.45 5.28 -9.06
N TYR A 338 -6.15 4.54 -8.22
CA TYR A 338 -5.67 4.05 -6.94
C TYR A 338 -5.37 2.55 -7.02
N PRO A 339 -4.16 2.14 -7.45
CA PRO A 339 -3.79 0.73 -7.49
C PRO A 339 -3.29 0.21 -6.13
N GLY A 340 -3.05 -1.10 -6.07
CA GLY A 340 -2.45 -1.76 -4.92
C GLY A 340 -3.32 -1.81 -3.67
N PRO A 341 -2.76 -2.16 -2.50
CA PRO A 341 -3.53 -2.43 -1.28
C PRO A 341 -4.40 -1.27 -0.82
N MET A 342 -3.89 -0.02 -0.88
CA MET A 342 -4.69 1.14 -0.49
C MET A 342 -5.85 1.38 -1.47
N GLY A 343 -5.63 1.16 -2.75
CA GLY A 343 -6.66 1.31 -3.79
C GLY A 343 -7.74 0.26 -3.71
N ILE A 344 -7.39 -0.99 -3.38
CA ILE A 344 -8.36 -2.07 -3.14
C ILE A 344 -9.35 -1.69 -2.03
N VAL A 345 -8.90 -0.94 -1.01
CA VAL A 345 -9.77 -0.47 0.06
C VAL A 345 -10.51 0.80 -0.35
N LEU A 346 -9.80 1.80 -0.88
CA LEU A 346 -10.38 3.12 -1.11
C LEU A 346 -11.36 3.14 -2.29
N THR A 347 -11.03 2.49 -3.41
CA THR A 347 -11.85 2.55 -4.63
C THR A 347 -13.28 2.06 -4.41
N PRO A 348 -13.55 0.91 -3.76
CA PRO A 348 -14.91 0.49 -3.47
C PRO A 348 -15.69 1.44 -2.54
N LEU A 349 -14.99 2.20 -1.70
CA LEU A 349 -15.62 3.19 -0.81
C LEU A 349 -16.06 4.45 -1.55
N LEU A 350 -15.35 4.82 -2.61
CA LEU A 350 -15.64 6.00 -3.42
C LEU A 350 -16.64 5.69 -4.56
N VAL A 351 -16.52 4.53 -5.20
CA VAL A 351 -17.29 4.18 -6.42
C VAL A 351 -18.45 3.23 -6.11
N GLY A 352 -18.37 2.47 -5.02
CA GLY A 352 -19.34 1.41 -4.68
C GLY A 352 -18.94 0.04 -5.22
N TYR A 353 -19.69 -1.01 -4.79
CA TYR A 353 -19.35 -2.40 -5.11
C TYR A 353 -19.82 -2.87 -6.49
N LYS A 354 -20.74 -2.16 -7.15
CA LYS A 354 -21.29 -2.61 -8.44
C LYS A 354 -20.20 -2.91 -9.48
N GLU A 355 -19.22 -2.04 -9.57
CA GLU A 355 -18.12 -2.13 -10.54
C GLU A 355 -16.82 -2.67 -9.92
N THR A 356 -16.73 -2.70 -8.59
CA THR A 356 -15.49 -2.97 -7.86
C THR A 356 -15.52 -4.21 -6.99
N ALA A 357 -16.62 -5.00 -7.00
CA ALA A 357 -16.78 -6.16 -6.12
C ALA A 357 -15.66 -7.21 -6.21
N LYS A 358 -15.02 -7.34 -7.37
CA LYS A 358 -13.90 -8.27 -7.55
C LYS A 358 -12.56 -7.68 -7.10
N LEU A 359 -12.43 -6.36 -7.01
CA LEU A 359 -11.17 -5.69 -6.71
C LEU A 359 -10.54 -6.12 -5.36
N PRO A 360 -11.27 -6.29 -4.25
CA PRO A 360 -10.73 -6.78 -2.98
C PRO A 360 -10.16 -8.20 -3.02
N TYR A 361 -10.44 -8.96 -4.08
CA TYR A 361 -9.87 -10.30 -4.26
C TYR A 361 -8.49 -10.28 -4.94
N ALA A 362 -8.06 -9.15 -5.50
CA ALA A 362 -6.68 -8.95 -5.98
C ALA A 362 -5.70 -8.76 -4.80
N CYS A 363 -5.79 -9.63 -3.79
CA CYS A 363 -4.99 -9.58 -2.56
C CYS A 363 -4.81 -10.98 -1.97
N SER A 364 -3.58 -11.32 -1.58
CA SER A 364 -3.22 -12.58 -0.91
C SER A 364 -3.37 -12.52 0.62
N LEU A 365 -3.75 -11.38 1.20
CA LEU A 365 -3.83 -11.14 2.67
C LEU A 365 -2.51 -11.43 3.42
N CYS A 366 -1.36 -11.23 2.79
CA CYS A 366 -0.05 -11.54 3.37
C CYS A 366 0.38 -10.60 4.52
N GLY A 367 -0.25 -9.43 4.70
CA GLY A 367 0.05 -8.50 5.79
C GLY A 367 1.10 -7.42 5.46
N SER A 368 1.98 -7.63 4.49
CA SER A 368 3.12 -6.74 4.19
C SER A 368 2.77 -5.25 4.05
N CYS A 369 1.60 -4.95 3.51
CA CYS A 369 1.13 -3.56 3.36
C CYS A 369 0.81 -2.87 4.69
N ALA A 370 0.39 -3.60 5.72
CA ALA A 370 0.18 -3.07 7.07
C ALA A 370 1.52 -2.86 7.79
N ASP A 371 2.46 -3.80 7.62
CA ASP A 371 3.79 -3.73 8.24
C ASP A 371 4.56 -2.48 7.79
N VAL A 372 4.47 -2.11 6.51
CA VAL A 372 5.18 -0.95 5.97
C VAL A 372 4.42 0.37 6.10
N CYS A 373 3.13 0.36 6.49
CA CYS A 373 2.31 1.57 6.52
C CYS A 373 2.78 2.55 7.61
N PRO A 374 3.21 3.78 7.26
CA PRO A 374 3.74 4.73 8.22
C PRO A 374 2.69 5.31 9.18
N VAL A 375 1.41 5.13 8.89
CA VAL A 375 0.28 5.58 9.71
C VAL A 375 -0.59 4.41 10.17
N LYS A 376 -0.03 3.21 10.18
CA LYS A 376 -0.62 1.97 10.73
C LYS A 376 -2.07 1.71 10.31
N ILE A 377 -2.35 1.79 8.99
CA ILE A 377 -3.66 1.40 8.46
C ILE A 377 -3.73 -0.14 8.42
N PRO A 378 -4.74 -0.77 9.03
CA PRO A 378 -4.90 -2.23 9.02
C PRO A 378 -5.48 -2.72 7.68
N LEU A 379 -4.73 -2.49 6.58
CA LEU A 379 -5.19 -2.77 5.21
C LEU A 379 -5.73 -4.19 5.00
N PRO A 380 -5.09 -5.26 5.50
CA PRO A 380 -5.61 -6.62 5.33
C PRO A 380 -6.97 -6.82 5.98
N ASP A 381 -7.20 -6.22 7.16
CA ASP A 381 -8.48 -6.32 7.88
C ASP A 381 -9.58 -5.57 7.14
N LEU A 382 -9.28 -4.38 6.60
CA LEU A 382 -10.21 -3.61 5.79
C LEU A 382 -10.55 -4.34 4.47
N ILE A 383 -9.57 -4.98 3.83
CA ILE A 383 -9.80 -5.82 2.64
C ILE A 383 -10.69 -7.01 2.99
N ALA A 384 -10.44 -7.69 4.10
CA ALA A 384 -11.28 -8.78 4.57
C ALA A 384 -12.70 -8.30 4.91
N GLN A 385 -12.85 -7.07 5.45
CA GLN A 385 -14.15 -6.45 5.68
C GLN A 385 -14.89 -6.18 4.37
N HIS A 386 -14.21 -5.69 3.33
CA HIS A 386 -14.82 -5.56 2.00
C HIS A 386 -15.34 -6.90 1.47
N ARG A 387 -14.55 -7.97 1.56
CA ARG A 387 -15.00 -9.32 1.14
C ARG A 387 -16.23 -9.77 1.89
N ARG A 388 -16.33 -9.50 3.20
CA ARG A 388 -17.55 -9.79 3.99
C ARG A 388 -18.75 -8.97 3.49
N ASN A 389 -18.57 -7.67 3.27
CA ASN A 389 -19.62 -6.79 2.77
C ASN A 389 -20.12 -7.22 1.38
N ILE A 390 -19.22 -7.59 0.48
CA ILE A 390 -19.54 -8.08 -0.87
C ILE A 390 -20.42 -9.33 -0.81
N VAL A 391 -20.10 -10.27 0.06
CA VAL A 391 -20.89 -11.50 0.26
C VAL A 391 -22.27 -11.17 0.88
N SER A 392 -22.30 -10.32 1.91
CA SER A 392 -23.54 -9.95 2.60
C SER A 392 -24.51 -9.17 1.71
N LEU A 393 -23.99 -8.31 0.84
CA LEU A 393 -24.76 -7.50 -0.11
C LEU A 393 -25.15 -8.25 -1.39
N GLY A 394 -24.74 -9.51 -1.54
CA GLY A 394 -25.16 -10.35 -2.66
C GLY A 394 -24.41 -10.13 -3.98
N TYR A 395 -23.22 -9.52 -3.95
CA TYR A 395 -22.38 -9.34 -5.14
C TYR A 395 -21.58 -10.60 -5.54
N VAL A 396 -21.87 -11.76 -4.92
CA VAL A 396 -21.23 -13.05 -5.22
C VAL A 396 -22.18 -13.92 -6.02
N PRO A 397 -21.71 -14.70 -7.00
CA PRO A 397 -22.55 -15.65 -7.73
C PRO A 397 -23.28 -16.62 -6.78
N PRO A 398 -24.58 -16.91 -6.98
CA PRO A 398 -25.34 -17.79 -6.10
C PRO A 398 -24.73 -19.19 -5.93
N ALA A 399 -24.15 -19.74 -6.99
CA ALA A 399 -23.47 -21.03 -6.98
C ALA A 399 -22.23 -21.04 -6.06
N GLU A 400 -21.44 -19.96 -6.10
CA GLU A 400 -20.27 -19.79 -5.23
C GLU A 400 -20.72 -19.67 -3.76
N LYS A 401 -21.74 -18.85 -3.47
CA LYS A 401 -22.31 -18.71 -2.13
C LYS A 401 -22.81 -20.06 -1.60
N ALA A 402 -23.50 -20.86 -2.41
CA ALA A 402 -23.96 -22.19 -2.04
C ALA A 402 -22.80 -23.14 -1.73
N ALA A 403 -21.76 -23.15 -2.57
CA ALA A 403 -20.57 -23.98 -2.37
C ALA A 403 -19.84 -23.65 -1.07
N PHE A 404 -19.61 -22.37 -0.78
CA PHE A 404 -18.98 -21.95 0.48
C PHE A 404 -19.86 -22.20 1.70
N SER A 405 -21.20 -22.08 1.58
CA SER A 405 -22.13 -22.41 2.66
C SER A 405 -22.09 -23.92 2.97
N ALA A 406 -22.06 -24.78 1.96
CA ALA A 406 -21.92 -26.22 2.12
C ALA A 406 -20.57 -26.60 2.76
N ALA A 407 -19.49 -25.96 2.33
CA ALA A 407 -18.17 -26.14 2.94
C ALA A 407 -18.18 -25.71 4.41
N ALA A 408 -18.73 -24.55 4.73
CA ALA A 408 -18.84 -24.05 6.10
C ALA A 408 -19.65 -25.02 6.99
N ALA A 409 -20.80 -25.51 6.53
CA ALA A 409 -21.60 -26.51 7.24
C ALA A 409 -20.82 -27.81 7.47
N THR A 410 -20.03 -28.25 6.48
CA THR A 410 -19.20 -29.44 6.58
C THR A 410 -18.08 -29.26 7.61
N PHE A 411 -17.38 -28.13 7.59
CA PHE A 411 -16.24 -27.87 8.49
C PHE A 411 -16.67 -27.54 9.92
N SER A 412 -17.87 -26.98 10.12
CA SER A 412 -18.40 -26.69 11.46
C SER A 412 -19.00 -27.90 12.16
N ASN A 413 -19.30 -28.99 11.44
CA ASN A 413 -19.89 -30.21 11.99
C ASN A 413 -18.93 -31.40 11.96
N ARG A 414 -18.59 -31.92 13.16
CA ARG A 414 -17.61 -33.00 13.31
C ARG A 414 -18.01 -34.27 12.53
N THR A 415 -19.31 -34.62 12.49
CA THR A 415 -19.82 -35.82 11.80
C THR A 415 -19.72 -35.63 10.29
N LEU A 416 -20.22 -34.50 9.77
CA LEU A 416 -20.13 -34.17 8.33
C LEU A 416 -18.69 -34.11 7.85
N TYR A 417 -17.81 -33.49 8.62
CA TYR A 417 -16.36 -33.47 8.34
C TYR A 417 -15.77 -34.89 8.30
N GLY A 418 -16.17 -35.73 9.25
CA GLY A 418 -15.74 -37.13 9.30
C GLY A 418 -16.16 -37.92 8.06
N ILE A 419 -17.43 -37.76 7.62
CA ILE A 419 -17.95 -38.38 6.39
C ILE A 419 -17.22 -37.82 5.17
N ALA A 420 -17.16 -36.50 5.03
CA ALA A 420 -16.51 -35.86 3.90
C ALA A 420 -15.05 -36.31 3.72
N THR A 421 -14.27 -36.33 4.80
CA THR A 421 -12.85 -36.78 4.75
C THR A 421 -12.69 -38.28 4.52
N THR A 422 -13.74 -39.09 4.74
CA THR A 422 -13.71 -40.54 4.41
C THR A 422 -13.97 -40.76 2.92
N VAL A 423 -14.91 -40.00 2.35
CA VAL A 423 -15.38 -40.19 0.98
C VAL A 423 -14.54 -39.42 -0.04
N ALA A 424 -14.02 -38.26 0.32
CA ALA A 424 -13.26 -37.36 -0.57
C ALA A 424 -12.07 -38.02 -1.28
N PRO A 425 -11.23 -38.85 -0.65
CA PRO A 425 -10.12 -39.51 -1.35
C PRO A 425 -10.59 -40.45 -2.48
N SER A 426 -11.72 -41.14 -2.27
CA SER A 426 -12.29 -42.05 -3.27
C SER A 426 -12.92 -41.28 -4.43
N ILE A 427 -13.63 -40.17 -4.14
CA ILE A 427 -14.18 -39.28 -5.17
C ILE A 427 -13.05 -38.65 -5.96
N MET A 428 -12.01 -38.13 -5.29
CA MET A 428 -10.88 -37.52 -5.96
C MET A 428 -10.18 -38.52 -6.88
N LYS A 429 -9.93 -39.74 -6.42
CA LYS A 429 -9.37 -40.81 -7.25
C LYS A 429 -10.25 -41.14 -8.47
N ALA A 430 -11.56 -41.15 -8.31
CA ALA A 430 -12.49 -41.38 -9.44
C ALA A 430 -12.45 -40.25 -10.48
N LEU A 431 -12.24 -39.01 -10.04
CA LEU A 431 -12.21 -37.82 -10.89
C LEU A 431 -10.85 -37.55 -11.56
N THR A 432 -9.75 -37.96 -10.93
CA THR A 432 -8.39 -37.67 -11.39
C THR A 432 -7.60 -38.92 -11.83
N GLY A 433 -8.21 -40.09 -11.71
CA GLY A 433 -7.52 -41.35 -11.96
C GLY A 433 -6.54 -41.75 -10.86
N ASN A 434 -5.71 -42.76 -11.13
CA ASN A 434 -4.74 -43.30 -10.16
C ASN A 434 -3.36 -42.63 -10.33
N THR A 435 -3.34 -41.29 -10.29
CA THR A 435 -2.14 -40.49 -10.50
C THR A 435 -1.42 -40.18 -9.18
N ASN A 436 -0.09 -40.11 -9.23
CA ASN A 436 0.71 -39.71 -8.06
C ASN A 436 0.70 -38.18 -7.83
N GLN A 437 0.32 -37.41 -8.84
CA GLN A 437 0.12 -35.97 -8.77
C GLN A 437 -1.06 -35.55 -9.63
N ILE A 438 -1.82 -34.57 -9.16
CA ILE A 438 -2.94 -33.97 -9.90
C ILE A 438 -2.38 -32.72 -10.57
N ASP A 439 -2.34 -32.73 -11.90
CA ASP A 439 -1.92 -31.63 -12.74
C ASP A 439 -3.03 -31.20 -13.70
N LYS A 440 -2.76 -30.24 -14.57
CA LYS A 440 -3.71 -29.73 -15.54
C LYS A 440 -4.25 -30.82 -16.50
N SER A 441 -3.47 -31.86 -16.75
CA SER A 441 -3.82 -32.94 -17.68
C SER A 441 -4.72 -34.00 -17.04
N THR A 442 -4.71 -34.10 -15.72
CA THR A 442 -5.34 -35.19 -14.95
C THR A 442 -6.70 -34.79 -14.34
N THR A 443 -7.17 -33.55 -14.50
CA THR A 443 -8.45 -33.09 -13.94
C THR A 443 -9.34 -32.42 -14.97
N PHE A 444 -10.64 -32.80 -14.96
CA PHE A 444 -11.69 -32.21 -15.79
C PHE A 444 -12.48 -31.13 -15.04
N ILE A 445 -12.20 -30.90 -13.74
CA ILE A 445 -12.92 -29.95 -12.92
C ILE A 445 -12.36 -28.55 -13.20
N PRO A 446 -13.15 -27.58 -13.73
CA PRO A 446 -12.65 -26.26 -14.14
C PRO A 446 -11.89 -25.51 -13.06
N VAL A 447 -12.36 -25.57 -11.80
CA VAL A 447 -11.71 -24.91 -10.66
C VAL A 447 -10.35 -25.55 -10.35
N LEU A 448 -10.25 -26.88 -10.32
CA LEU A 448 -9.00 -27.59 -10.12
C LEU A 448 -8.06 -27.42 -11.30
N ASN A 449 -8.57 -27.41 -12.52
CA ASN A 449 -7.77 -27.19 -13.75
C ASN A 449 -7.13 -25.79 -13.75
N GLY A 450 -7.85 -24.75 -13.31
CA GLY A 450 -7.29 -23.42 -13.13
C GLY A 450 -6.17 -23.39 -12.06
N TRP A 451 -6.37 -24.11 -10.96
CA TRP A 451 -5.42 -24.16 -9.86
C TRP A 451 -4.16 -24.96 -10.20
N THR A 452 -4.31 -26.04 -10.96
CA THR A 452 -3.21 -26.89 -11.41
C THR A 452 -2.50 -26.40 -12.66
N ALA A 453 -2.91 -25.26 -13.23
CA ALA A 453 -2.26 -24.65 -14.38
C ALA A 453 -0.79 -24.24 -14.11
N SER A 454 -0.47 -23.89 -12.85
CA SER A 454 0.85 -23.42 -12.43
C SER A 454 1.45 -24.20 -11.26
N ARG A 455 0.76 -25.23 -10.75
CA ARG A 455 1.19 -26.06 -9.62
C ARG A 455 0.52 -27.42 -9.65
N ASN A 456 1.17 -28.42 -9.07
CA ASN A 456 0.60 -29.75 -8.89
C ASN A 456 0.01 -29.89 -7.48
N LEU A 457 -1.00 -30.73 -7.34
CA LEU A 457 -1.58 -31.15 -6.06
C LEU A 457 -1.23 -32.60 -5.80
N ASP A 458 -0.88 -32.90 -4.56
CA ASP A 458 -0.79 -34.28 -4.13
C ASP A 458 -2.21 -34.87 -3.96
N PRO A 459 -2.42 -36.12 -4.36
CA PRO A 459 -3.70 -36.77 -4.13
C PRO A 459 -3.96 -36.89 -2.61
N MET A 460 -5.22 -36.86 -2.23
CA MET A 460 -5.60 -37.01 -0.83
C MET A 460 -5.14 -38.35 -0.26
N ASN A 461 -4.42 -38.32 0.86
CA ASN A 461 -4.01 -39.51 1.56
C ASN A 461 -5.25 -40.29 2.09
N LYS A 462 -5.20 -41.62 2.01
CA LYS A 462 -6.24 -42.48 2.58
C LYS A 462 -6.27 -42.43 4.11
N GLU A 463 -5.09 -42.26 4.73
CA GLU A 463 -5.01 -42.07 6.17
C GLU A 463 -5.43 -40.67 6.55
N LYS A 464 -6.38 -40.57 7.47
CA LYS A 464 -6.86 -39.28 7.97
C LYS A 464 -5.78 -38.63 8.84
N PHE A 465 -5.54 -37.35 8.64
CA PHE A 465 -4.60 -36.57 9.47
C PHE A 465 -4.81 -36.75 10.98
N ARG A 466 -6.07 -36.83 11.44
CA ARG A 466 -6.38 -37.05 12.87
C ARG A 466 -5.92 -38.38 13.39
N THR A 467 -6.00 -39.43 12.58
CA THR A 467 -5.51 -40.79 12.92
C THR A 467 -4.01 -40.78 12.94
N TRP A 468 -3.38 -40.31 11.87
CA TRP A 468 -1.94 -40.15 11.79
C TRP A 468 -1.37 -39.30 12.93
N PHE A 469 -1.98 -38.16 13.23
CA PHE A 469 -1.53 -37.27 14.30
C PHE A 469 -1.62 -37.92 15.68
N ALA A 470 -2.68 -38.72 15.93
CA ALA A 470 -2.83 -39.44 17.19
C ALA A 470 -1.72 -40.47 17.38
N HIS A 471 -1.39 -41.24 16.33
CA HIS A 471 -0.27 -42.20 16.36
C HIS A 471 1.05 -41.46 16.54
N HIS A 472 1.34 -40.48 15.74
CA HIS A 472 2.56 -39.69 15.81
C HIS A 472 2.77 -38.98 17.17
N LYS A 473 1.68 -38.48 17.77
CA LYS A 473 1.73 -37.92 19.12
C LYS A 473 2.08 -38.99 20.18
N GLN A 474 1.54 -40.21 20.04
CA GLN A 474 1.87 -41.31 20.93
C GLN A 474 3.32 -41.72 20.78
N GLU A 475 3.83 -41.89 19.57
CA GLU A 475 5.23 -42.22 19.28
C GLU A 475 6.20 -41.15 19.83
N ARG A 476 5.88 -39.86 19.60
CA ARG A 476 6.68 -38.75 20.13
C ARG A 476 6.70 -38.73 21.65
N ASN A 477 5.57 -38.96 22.30
CA ASN A 477 5.49 -39.01 23.75
C ASN A 477 6.23 -40.25 24.31
N ALA A 478 6.18 -41.40 23.63
CA ALA A 478 6.94 -42.58 23.99
C ALA A 478 8.47 -42.35 23.86
N ALA A 479 8.88 -41.71 22.74
CA ALA A 479 10.30 -41.37 22.53
C ALA A 479 10.81 -40.37 23.59
N GLN A 480 10.00 -39.37 23.96
CA GLN A 480 10.36 -38.43 25.02
C GLN A 480 10.46 -39.11 26.40
N ARG A 481 9.54 -40.02 26.73
CA ARG A 481 9.60 -40.82 27.97
C ARG A 481 10.84 -41.69 27.98
N THR A 482 11.19 -42.36 26.87
CA THR A 482 12.40 -43.18 26.76
C THR A 482 13.66 -42.34 26.91
N LYS A 483 13.71 -41.14 26.33
CA LYS A 483 14.82 -40.20 26.48
C LYS A 483 14.98 -39.76 27.94
N ALA A 484 13.90 -39.36 28.60
CA ALA A 484 13.90 -38.96 30.00
C ALA A 484 14.32 -40.11 30.90
N ALA A 485 13.85 -41.35 30.67
CA ALA A 485 14.28 -42.54 31.41
C ALA A 485 15.77 -42.81 31.26
N ARG A 486 16.33 -42.66 30.05
CA ARG A 486 17.78 -42.79 29.81
C ARG A 486 18.59 -41.73 30.54
N GLU A 487 18.12 -40.49 30.57
CA GLU A 487 18.78 -39.38 31.28
C GLU A 487 18.75 -39.58 32.79
N ILE A 488 17.62 -40.06 33.35
CA ILE A 488 17.50 -40.43 34.76
C ILE A 488 18.44 -41.59 35.11
N SER A 489 18.50 -42.67 34.28
CA SER A 489 19.38 -43.80 34.49
C SER A 489 20.86 -43.38 34.42
N ALA A 490 21.23 -42.53 33.50
CA ALA A 490 22.59 -42.00 33.40
C ALA A 490 22.97 -41.12 34.60
N ALA A 491 22.02 -40.32 35.11
CA ALA A 491 22.22 -39.55 36.32
C ALA A 491 22.38 -40.42 37.56
N ALA A 492 21.54 -41.45 37.70
CA ALA A 492 21.65 -42.44 38.79
C ALA A 492 23.00 -43.18 38.77
N SER A 493 23.47 -43.60 37.61
CA SER A 493 24.79 -44.22 37.44
C SER A 493 25.95 -43.30 37.82
N ARG A 494 25.86 -42.00 37.50
CA ARG A 494 26.85 -40.98 37.92
C ARG A 494 26.89 -40.84 39.46
N VAL A 495 25.72 -40.79 40.09
CA VAL A 495 25.61 -40.70 41.56
C VAL A 495 26.19 -41.98 42.21
N HIS A 496 25.85 -43.15 41.67
CA HIS A 496 26.38 -44.43 42.17
C HIS A 496 27.91 -44.51 42.07
N ASN A 497 28.47 -44.18 40.91
CA ASN A 497 29.92 -44.16 40.70
C ASN A 497 30.65 -43.11 41.57
N ALA A 498 30.00 -41.96 41.83
CA ALA A 498 30.53 -40.94 42.75
C ALA A 498 30.51 -41.42 44.20
N ALA A 499 29.46 -42.16 44.62
CA ALA A 499 29.36 -42.76 45.95
C ALA A 499 30.40 -43.87 46.16
N GLU A 500 30.62 -44.78 45.17
CA GLU A 500 31.67 -45.77 45.20
C GLU A 500 33.07 -45.16 45.28
N LYS A 501 33.31 -44.12 44.51
CA LYS A 501 34.58 -43.39 44.55
C LYS A 501 34.85 -42.78 45.92
N ASN A 502 33.85 -42.19 46.53
CA ASN A 502 33.94 -41.63 47.90
C ASN A 502 34.15 -42.73 48.94
N LEU A 503 33.49 -43.89 48.82
CA LEU A 503 33.63 -45.00 49.72
C LEU A 503 35.07 -45.63 49.67
N ASN A 504 35.62 -45.69 48.45
CA ASN A 504 37.00 -46.17 48.23
C ASN A 504 38.03 -45.15 48.77
N THR A 505 37.76 -43.88 48.72
CA THR A 505 38.59 -42.81 49.32
C THR A 505 38.57 -42.91 50.85
N TYR A 506 37.42 -43.17 51.45
CA TYR A 506 37.26 -43.39 52.90
C TYR A 506 38.00 -44.61 53.40
N LYS A 507 37.98 -45.75 52.66
CA LYS A 507 38.70 -46.96 52.96
C LYS A 507 40.22 -46.80 52.80
N ALA A 508 40.71 -45.98 51.92
CA ALA A 508 42.11 -45.65 51.79
C ALA A 508 42.68 -44.82 52.94
N ASP A 509 41.87 -43.95 53.53
CA ASP A 509 42.22 -43.10 54.69
C ASP A 509 42.27 -43.91 56.00
N GLU A 510 41.44 -45.00 56.17
CA GLU A 510 41.47 -45.87 57.34
C GLU A 510 42.72 -46.73 57.38
N THR A 511 43.36 -47.03 56.25
CA THR A 511 44.59 -47.79 56.18
C THR A 511 45.86 -46.99 56.44
N SER A 512 45.74 -45.65 56.60
CA SER A 512 46.86 -44.72 56.85
C SER A 512 46.98 -44.17 58.28
N LEU A 513 46.25 -44.73 59.24
CA LEU A 513 46.44 -44.37 60.66
C LEU A 513 47.70 -44.99 61.26
N PRO A 514 48.61 -44.17 61.84
CA PRO A 514 49.85 -44.75 62.43
C PRO A 514 49.49 -45.44 63.74
N THR A 515 50.02 -46.67 63.87
CA THR A 515 50.00 -47.47 65.08
C THR A 515 50.68 -46.72 66.23
N SER A 516 49.97 -46.55 67.35
CA SER A 516 50.43 -45.98 68.58
C SER A 516 51.71 -46.62 69.13
N SER A 517 52.77 -45.86 69.20
CA SER A 517 53.99 -46.24 69.95
C SER A 517 53.78 -46.02 71.43
N THR A 518 54.10 -47.07 72.14
CA THR A 518 54.16 -47.24 73.57
C THR A 518 54.81 -46.07 74.36
N ARG A 519 54.12 -45.60 75.41
CA ARG A 519 54.74 -44.88 76.56
C ARG A 519 55.67 -45.83 77.31
N LYS A 520 56.88 -45.40 77.48
CA LYS A 520 57.73 -45.83 78.61
C LYS A 520 57.71 -44.72 79.65
N GLU A 521 57.39 -45.12 80.87
CA GLU A 521 57.60 -44.40 82.11
C GLU A 521 59.10 -44.15 82.31
N ASP A 522 59.44 -42.91 82.70
CA ASP A 522 60.24 -42.54 83.85
C ASP A 522 60.07 -40.98 84.06
#